data_1c27a4ca42adf992867e28b2a7fd10c7
#
_entry.id   1c27a4ca42adf992867e28b2a7fd10c7
#
_cell.length_a   1.000
_cell.length_b   1.000
_cell.length_c   1.000
_cell.angle_alpha   90.00
_cell.angle_beta   90.00
_cell.angle_gamma   90.00
#
_symmetry.space_group_name_H-M   'P 1'
#
loop_
_entity.id
_entity.type
_entity.pdbx_description
1 polymer ?
#
loop_
_entity_poly.entity_id
_entity_poly.type
_entity_poly.pdbx_seq_one_letter_code
_entity_poly.pdbx_strand_id
1 'polypeptide(L)'
;MKQKHFLTVMAVLDEKTQYLMNNLQQRIIALGDPGTQTMGIPFHISLGSFPLEKETEVLQVMREIAGKATAFLIEFTCMNTFSDRVLFLQPTENAGLRMLHQSFDCAYADGFPWVPHATLFCGEEDNVRRAKEAIKDTAFPILAQVTALELGRFFPAQFIARYDLQPEDSREADRT
;
A
#
# COMPACT_ATOMS: atom_id res chain seq x y z
N MET A 1 11.22 23.81 6.00
CA MET A 1 10.35 23.60 4.80
C MET A 1 8.95 23.28 5.28
N LYS A 2 7.90 23.96 4.77
CA LYS A 2 6.52 23.60 5.08
C LYS A 2 6.24 22.22 4.47
N GLN A 3 5.82 21.26 5.29
CA GLN A 3 5.44 19.93 4.85
C GLN A 3 4.27 20.10 3.85
N LYS A 4 4.45 19.65 2.61
CA LYS A 4 3.45 19.81 1.56
C LYS A 4 2.36 18.77 1.79
N HIS A 5 1.11 19.22 1.97
CA HIS A 5 -0.04 18.31 2.07
C HIS A 5 -0.33 17.70 0.69
N PHE A 6 -0.70 16.43 0.70
CA PHE A 6 -1.04 15.69 -0.53
C PHE A 6 -2.06 14.59 -0.24
N LEU A 7 -2.66 14.07 -1.29
CA LEU A 7 -3.54 12.90 -1.26
C LEU A 7 -2.76 11.67 -1.70
N THR A 8 -3.10 10.50 -1.16
CA THR A 8 -2.57 9.21 -1.65
C THR A 8 -3.70 8.22 -1.81
N VAL A 9 -3.77 7.60 -2.99
CA VAL A 9 -4.63 6.45 -3.25
C VAL A 9 -3.89 5.19 -2.87
N MET A 10 -4.51 4.38 -2.04
CA MET A 10 -3.96 3.18 -1.43
C MET A 10 -4.75 1.93 -1.88
N ALA A 11 -4.07 0.94 -2.44
CA ALA A 11 -4.61 -0.41 -2.62
C ALA A 11 -4.49 -1.15 -1.28
N VAL A 12 -5.62 -1.38 -0.62
CA VAL A 12 -5.68 -1.95 0.73
C VAL A 12 -5.70 -3.47 0.67
N LEU A 13 -4.91 -4.08 1.55
CA LEU A 13 -4.76 -5.53 1.67
C LEU A 13 -5.84 -6.13 2.58
N ASP A 14 -6.13 -7.41 2.38
CA ASP A 14 -7.09 -8.18 3.17
C ASP A 14 -6.73 -8.26 4.67
N GLU A 15 -7.72 -8.59 5.52
CA GLU A 15 -7.56 -8.61 6.98
C GLU A 15 -6.49 -9.59 7.46
N LYS A 16 -6.36 -10.76 6.82
CA LYS A 16 -5.33 -11.74 7.16
C LYS A 16 -3.93 -11.17 6.94
N THR A 17 -3.75 -10.47 5.82
CA THR A 17 -2.48 -9.80 5.50
C THR A 17 -2.24 -8.61 6.42
N GLN A 18 -3.28 -7.80 6.75
CA GLN A 18 -3.18 -6.74 7.75
C GLN A 18 -2.66 -7.28 9.09
N TYR A 19 -3.24 -8.39 9.58
CA TYR A 19 -2.83 -9.01 10.83
C TYR A 19 -1.38 -9.50 10.79
N LEU A 20 -0.97 -10.17 9.71
CA LEU A 20 0.40 -10.64 9.52
C LEU A 20 1.40 -9.49 9.52
N MET A 21 1.13 -8.45 8.72
CA MET A 21 2.02 -7.29 8.61
C MET A 21 2.10 -6.52 9.94
N ASN A 22 0.98 -6.41 10.67
CA ASN A 22 0.98 -5.82 12.00
C ASN A 22 1.87 -6.62 12.96
N ASN A 23 1.80 -7.94 12.95
CA ASN A 23 2.68 -8.77 13.78
C ASN A 23 4.16 -8.58 13.45
N LEU A 24 4.52 -8.48 12.16
CA LEU A 24 5.89 -8.18 11.74
C LEU A 24 6.32 -6.81 12.26
N GLN A 25 5.46 -5.79 12.11
CA GLN A 25 5.74 -4.43 12.59
C GLN A 25 5.88 -4.38 14.12
N GLN A 26 5.04 -5.09 14.87
CA GLN A 26 5.16 -5.16 16.34
C GLN A 26 6.48 -5.80 16.80
N ARG A 27 6.97 -6.83 16.09
CA ARG A 27 8.29 -7.42 16.34
C ARG A 27 9.42 -6.40 16.15
N ILE A 28 9.29 -5.55 15.13
CA ILE A 28 10.26 -4.46 14.88
C ILE A 28 10.20 -3.42 15.99
N ILE A 29 9.01 -2.94 16.34
CA ILE A 29 8.80 -1.91 17.38
C ILE A 29 9.29 -2.38 18.74
N ALA A 30 9.17 -3.68 19.05
CA ALA A 30 9.69 -4.27 20.29
C ALA A 30 11.21 -4.13 20.45
N LEU A 31 11.95 -3.75 19.41
CA LEU A 31 13.38 -3.41 19.51
C LEU A 31 13.64 -2.02 20.13
N GLY A 32 12.58 -1.27 20.45
CA GLY A 32 12.64 0.03 21.14
C GLY A 32 12.61 1.25 20.22
N ASP A 33 12.44 1.07 18.91
CA ASP A 33 12.25 2.18 17.95
C ASP A 33 10.93 2.00 17.20
N PRO A 34 9.95 2.89 17.37
CA PRO A 34 8.67 2.82 16.67
C PRO A 34 8.79 3.17 15.19
N GLY A 35 9.92 3.75 14.76
CA GLY A 35 10.10 4.25 13.39
C GLY A 35 9.38 5.57 13.12
N THR A 36 9.42 5.98 11.86
CA THR A 36 8.83 7.24 11.36
C THR A 36 7.71 7.01 10.34
N GLN A 37 7.34 5.75 10.10
CA GLN A 37 6.19 5.42 9.22
C GLN A 37 4.89 5.97 9.80
N THR A 38 3.96 6.28 8.91
CA THR A 38 2.63 6.75 9.33
C THR A 38 1.88 5.61 10.01
N MET A 39 1.55 5.81 11.29
CA MET A 39 0.75 4.87 12.07
C MET A 39 -0.76 5.13 11.88
N GLY A 40 -1.57 4.09 12.12
CA GLY A 40 -3.03 4.23 12.12
C GLY A 40 -3.68 4.22 10.73
N ILE A 41 -2.91 3.91 9.69
CA ILE A 41 -3.43 3.62 8.34
C ILE A 41 -3.28 2.12 8.04
N PRO A 42 -4.14 1.52 7.21
CA PRO A 42 -3.98 0.12 6.84
C PRO A 42 -2.69 -0.12 6.05
N PHE A 43 -2.14 -1.33 6.12
CA PHE A 43 -1.08 -1.74 5.20
C PHE A 43 -1.63 -1.77 3.78
N HIS A 44 -0.89 -1.18 2.88
CA HIS A 44 -1.36 -0.91 1.52
C HIS A 44 -0.20 -0.84 0.53
N ILE A 45 -0.54 -0.82 -0.74
CA ILE A 45 0.37 -0.41 -1.82
C ILE A 45 -0.11 0.94 -2.33
N SER A 46 0.76 1.96 -2.28
CA SER A 46 0.44 3.28 -2.83
C SER A 46 0.34 3.22 -4.35
N LEU A 47 -0.79 3.64 -4.89
CA LEU A 47 -1.04 3.67 -6.33
C LEU A 47 -0.67 5.00 -6.97
N GLY A 48 -0.75 6.08 -6.21
CA GLY A 48 -0.37 7.41 -6.66
C GLY A 48 -0.66 8.47 -5.61
N SER A 49 0.02 9.61 -5.75
CA SER A 49 -0.18 10.77 -4.88
C SER A 49 -0.56 12.00 -5.70
N PHE A 50 -1.39 12.87 -5.13
CA PHE A 50 -2.03 13.98 -5.85
C PHE A 50 -2.05 15.24 -5.00
N PRO A 51 -2.08 16.42 -5.61
CA PRO A 51 -2.34 17.65 -4.89
C PRO A 51 -3.79 17.69 -4.37
N LEU A 52 -4.04 18.45 -3.28
CA LEU A 52 -5.34 18.44 -2.59
C LEU A 52 -6.52 18.86 -3.48
N GLU A 53 -6.29 19.74 -4.43
CA GLU A 53 -7.30 20.22 -5.38
C GLU A 53 -7.84 19.13 -6.32
N LYS A 54 -7.17 17.99 -6.41
CA LYS A 54 -7.59 16.83 -7.20
C LYS A 54 -8.53 15.86 -6.46
N GLU A 55 -8.91 16.14 -5.22
CA GLU A 55 -9.69 15.23 -4.38
C GLU A 55 -10.97 14.74 -5.08
N THR A 56 -11.76 15.64 -5.63
CA THR A 56 -13.02 15.27 -6.31
C THR A 56 -12.79 14.37 -7.52
N GLU A 57 -11.78 14.70 -8.33
CA GLU A 57 -11.43 13.92 -9.53
C GLU A 57 -10.95 12.51 -9.15
N VAL A 58 -10.07 12.42 -8.15
CA VAL A 58 -9.54 11.14 -7.65
C VAL A 58 -10.66 10.27 -7.07
N LEU A 59 -11.58 10.83 -6.29
CA LEU A 59 -12.73 10.11 -5.74
C LEU A 59 -13.65 9.56 -6.83
N GLN A 60 -13.86 10.32 -7.91
CA GLN A 60 -14.64 9.85 -9.04
C GLN A 60 -13.99 8.64 -9.71
N VAL A 61 -12.70 8.73 -10.01
CA VAL A 61 -11.92 7.63 -10.62
C VAL A 61 -11.94 6.38 -9.71
N MET A 62 -11.73 6.55 -8.40
CA MET A 62 -11.78 5.43 -7.44
C MET A 62 -13.14 4.73 -7.46
N ARG A 63 -14.24 5.48 -7.49
CA ARG A 63 -15.60 4.92 -7.54
C ARG A 63 -15.86 4.14 -8.83
N GLU A 64 -15.42 4.66 -9.96
CA GLU A 64 -15.56 4.01 -11.27
C GLU A 64 -14.77 2.70 -11.34
N ILE A 65 -13.55 2.68 -10.78
CA ILE A 65 -12.71 1.50 -10.68
C ILE A 65 -13.36 0.44 -9.78
N ALA A 66 -13.75 0.83 -8.56
CA ALA A 66 -14.34 -0.09 -7.59
C ALA A 66 -15.66 -0.71 -8.08
N GLY A 67 -16.42 0.02 -8.90
CA GLY A 67 -17.63 -0.50 -9.54
C GLY A 67 -17.38 -1.58 -10.60
N LYS A 68 -16.15 -1.75 -11.07
CA LYS A 68 -15.79 -2.64 -12.19
C LYS A 68 -14.70 -3.65 -11.86
N ALA A 69 -13.78 -3.28 -10.99
CA ALA A 69 -12.63 -4.11 -10.63
C ALA A 69 -13.02 -5.13 -9.56
N THR A 70 -12.54 -6.35 -9.72
CA THR A 70 -12.67 -7.43 -8.75
C THR A 70 -11.47 -7.45 -7.81
N ALA A 71 -11.65 -7.84 -6.57
CA ALA A 71 -10.57 -8.16 -5.65
C ALA A 71 -9.65 -9.22 -6.28
N PHE A 72 -8.33 -9.09 -6.12
CA PHE A 72 -7.37 -9.96 -6.79
C PHE A 72 -6.18 -10.30 -5.88
N LEU A 73 -5.59 -11.45 -6.13
CA LEU A 73 -4.43 -11.94 -5.38
C LEU A 73 -3.14 -11.26 -5.86
N ILE A 74 -2.27 -11.01 -4.90
CA ILE A 74 -0.88 -10.62 -5.09
C ILE A 74 0.02 -11.51 -4.24
N GLU A 75 1.29 -11.55 -4.58
CA GLU A 75 2.26 -12.39 -3.91
C GLU A 75 3.49 -11.56 -3.54
N PHE A 76 3.74 -11.40 -2.24
CA PHE A 76 5.00 -10.81 -1.76
C PHE A 76 6.06 -11.90 -1.70
N THR A 77 7.19 -11.66 -2.34
CA THR A 77 8.26 -12.67 -2.46
C THR A 77 9.50 -12.36 -1.68
N CYS A 78 9.68 -11.12 -1.25
CA CYS A 78 10.85 -10.73 -0.45
C CYS A 78 10.60 -9.44 0.34
N MET A 79 11.53 -9.20 1.26
CA MET A 79 11.73 -7.89 1.88
C MET A 79 12.82 -7.14 1.15
N ASN A 80 12.61 -5.84 0.94
CA ASN A 80 13.60 -4.97 0.32
C ASN A 80 13.63 -3.61 1.03
N THR A 81 14.56 -2.73 0.62
CA THR A 81 14.69 -1.39 1.20
C THR A 81 14.80 -0.33 0.13
N PHE A 82 14.29 0.89 0.43
CA PHE A 82 14.61 2.10 -0.32
C PHE A 82 15.66 2.90 0.45
N SER A 83 16.81 3.13 -0.19
CA SER A 83 17.92 3.94 0.36
C SER A 83 18.27 3.57 1.80
N ASP A 84 18.07 2.31 2.19
CA ASP A 84 18.28 1.78 3.54
C ASP A 84 17.52 2.55 4.65
N ARG A 85 16.44 3.26 4.29
CA ARG A 85 15.59 4.04 5.20
C ARG A 85 14.14 3.58 5.26
N VAL A 86 13.70 2.78 4.30
CA VAL A 86 12.36 2.23 4.24
C VAL A 86 12.43 0.72 4.03
N LEU A 87 11.95 -0.06 5.00
CA LEU A 87 11.79 -1.52 4.88
C LEU A 87 10.38 -1.83 4.39
N PHE A 88 10.26 -2.66 3.38
CA PHE A 88 8.97 -3.00 2.77
C PHE A 88 8.90 -4.44 2.27
N LEU A 89 7.68 -4.94 2.11
CA LEU A 89 7.41 -6.16 1.35
C LEU A 89 7.23 -5.80 -0.13
N GLN A 90 7.91 -6.56 -0.99
CA GLN A 90 7.86 -6.36 -2.44
C GLN A 90 7.00 -7.44 -3.09
N PRO A 91 5.91 -7.07 -3.79
CA PRO A 91 5.13 -8.03 -4.55
C PRO A 91 5.83 -8.40 -5.86
N THR A 92 5.51 -9.57 -6.40
CA THR A 92 5.81 -9.90 -7.79
C THR A 92 5.08 -8.94 -8.73
N GLU A 93 5.53 -8.91 -9.98
CA GLU A 93 4.79 -8.18 -11.02
C GLU A 93 3.35 -8.71 -11.13
N ASN A 94 2.39 -7.80 -11.04
CA ASN A 94 0.97 -8.13 -11.01
C ASN A 94 0.17 -7.22 -11.94
N ALA A 95 -0.57 -7.81 -12.87
CA ALA A 95 -1.35 -7.06 -13.85
C ALA A 95 -2.46 -6.20 -13.21
N GLY A 96 -3.10 -6.69 -12.14
CA GLY A 96 -4.12 -5.95 -11.40
C GLY A 96 -3.55 -4.69 -10.74
N LEU A 97 -2.42 -4.81 -10.06
CA LEU A 97 -1.73 -3.65 -9.46
C LEU A 97 -1.31 -2.63 -10.53
N ARG A 98 -0.78 -3.10 -11.66
CA ARG A 98 -0.38 -2.22 -12.77
C ARG A 98 -1.58 -1.50 -13.35
N MET A 99 -2.69 -2.21 -13.58
CA MET A 99 -3.94 -1.62 -14.08
C MET A 99 -4.48 -0.56 -13.12
N LEU A 100 -4.51 -0.85 -11.82
CA LEU A 100 -4.94 0.13 -10.82
C LEU A 100 -4.04 1.38 -10.84
N HIS A 101 -2.72 1.21 -10.82
CA HIS A 101 -1.79 2.34 -10.87
C HIS A 101 -1.97 3.19 -12.14
N GLN A 102 -2.10 2.56 -13.31
CA GLN A 102 -2.28 3.23 -14.59
C GLN A 102 -3.64 3.95 -14.73
N SER A 103 -4.64 3.56 -13.94
CA SER A 103 -5.95 4.21 -13.93
C SER A 103 -5.92 5.60 -13.28
N PHE A 104 -4.85 5.89 -12.53
CA PHE A 104 -4.63 7.19 -11.92
C PHE A 104 -3.54 7.91 -12.69
N ASP A 105 -3.90 9.05 -13.32
CA ASP A 105 -2.92 9.94 -13.96
C ASP A 105 -2.11 10.64 -12.85
N CYS A 106 -1.06 9.95 -12.43
CA CYS A 106 -0.30 10.29 -11.24
C CYS A 106 0.62 11.49 -11.50
N ALA A 107 0.33 12.60 -10.84
CA ALA A 107 1.11 13.84 -10.97
C ALA A 107 2.52 13.77 -10.33
N TYR A 108 2.84 12.70 -9.60
CA TYR A 108 4.17 12.49 -9.02
C TYR A 108 5.03 11.60 -9.91
N ALA A 109 5.35 12.13 -11.06
CA ALA A 109 6.46 11.60 -11.83
C ALA A 109 7.73 12.36 -11.42
N ASP A 110 8.27 12.06 -10.24
CA ASP A 110 9.59 12.60 -9.80
C ASP A 110 10.75 12.00 -10.62
N GLY A 111 10.45 11.50 -11.83
CA GLY A 111 11.42 10.87 -12.72
C GLY A 111 11.78 9.44 -12.30
N PHE A 112 11.19 8.91 -11.22
CA PHE A 112 11.39 7.54 -10.78
C PHE A 112 10.26 6.62 -11.26
N PRO A 113 10.58 5.38 -11.67
CA PRO A 113 9.55 4.40 -11.99
C PRO A 113 8.74 4.04 -10.74
N TRP A 114 7.45 3.80 -10.91
CA TRP A 114 6.62 3.28 -9.82
C TRP A 114 7.08 1.87 -9.43
N VAL A 115 7.38 1.69 -8.15
CA VAL A 115 7.75 0.41 -7.54
C VAL A 115 6.69 0.03 -6.53
N PRO A 116 5.83 -0.98 -6.81
CA PRO A 116 4.82 -1.43 -5.86
C PRO A 116 5.49 -2.00 -4.60
N HIS A 117 5.05 -1.54 -3.43
CA HIS A 117 5.59 -1.97 -2.15
C HIS A 117 4.59 -1.73 -1.02
N ALA A 118 4.67 -2.57 0.03
CA ALA A 118 3.94 -2.38 1.27
C ALA A 118 4.93 -2.09 2.41
N THR A 119 4.93 -0.86 2.90
CA THR A 119 5.88 -0.39 3.91
C THR A 119 5.63 -1.05 5.26
N LEU A 120 6.69 -1.57 5.87
CA LEU A 120 6.70 -2.12 7.24
C LEU A 120 7.30 -1.14 8.25
N PHE A 121 8.40 -0.48 7.88
CA PHE A 121 9.15 0.36 8.81
C PHE A 121 9.92 1.46 8.05
N CYS A 122 9.97 2.64 8.64
CA CYS A 122 10.81 3.75 8.18
C CYS A 122 11.70 4.23 9.32
N GLY A 123 12.97 4.50 9.04
CA GLY A 123 13.91 4.94 10.07
C GLY A 123 15.29 5.25 9.54
N GLU A 124 16.23 5.45 10.46
CA GLU A 124 17.64 5.56 10.12
C GLU A 124 18.20 4.20 9.68
N GLU A 125 19.25 4.20 8.89
CA GLU A 125 19.86 3.01 8.27
C GLU A 125 20.11 1.87 9.27
N ASP A 126 20.72 2.16 10.43
CA ASP A 126 20.98 1.16 11.46
C ASP A 126 19.70 0.54 12.03
N ASN A 127 18.64 1.34 12.18
CA ASN A 127 17.36 0.87 12.68
C ASN A 127 16.63 0.02 11.63
N VAL A 128 16.70 0.40 10.36
CA VAL A 128 16.15 -0.41 9.25
C VAL A 128 16.88 -1.74 9.13
N ARG A 129 18.21 -1.77 9.27
CA ARG A 129 19.00 -3.00 9.30
C ARG A 129 18.58 -3.91 10.46
N ARG A 130 18.42 -3.36 11.67
CA ARG A 130 17.95 -4.10 12.85
C ARG A 130 16.52 -4.60 12.65
N ALA A 131 15.64 -3.78 12.08
CA ALA A 131 14.26 -4.15 11.74
C ALA A 131 14.22 -5.35 10.79
N LYS A 132 15.01 -5.31 9.71
CA LYS A 132 15.12 -6.41 8.76
C LYS A 132 15.63 -7.70 9.41
N GLU A 133 16.62 -7.60 10.29
CA GLU A 133 17.17 -8.75 11.02
C GLU A 133 16.12 -9.35 11.99
N ALA A 134 15.29 -8.52 12.65
CA ALA A 134 14.28 -8.98 13.58
C ALA A 134 13.17 -9.83 12.94
N ILE A 135 12.95 -9.67 11.63
CA ILE A 135 11.91 -10.40 10.89
C ILE A 135 12.48 -11.24 9.74
N LYS A 136 13.77 -11.54 9.77
CA LYS A 136 14.47 -12.32 8.72
C LYS A 136 13.93 -13.74 8.51
N ASP A 137 13.28 -14.29 9.53
CA ASP A 137 12.64 -15.60 9.52
C ASP A 137 11.25 -15.60 8.88
N THR A 138 10.81 -14.47 8.34
CA THR A 138 9.54 -14.37 7.62
C THR A 138 9.53 -15.32 6.43
N ALA A 139 8.53 -16.24 6.43
CA ALA A 139 8.37 -17.18 5.34
C ALA A 139 7.75 -16.50 4.10
N PHE A 140 8.36 -16.71 2.97
CA PHE A 140 7.84 -16.29 1.66
C PHE A 140 7.49 -17.52 0.79
N PRO A 141 6.54 -17.40 -0.16
CA PRO A 141 5.76 -16.21 -0.47
C PRO A 141 4.65 -15.93 0.55
N ILE A 142 4.29 -14.64 0.69
CA ILE A 142 3.08 -14.22 1.41
C ILE A 142 2.01 -13.92 0.37
N LEU A 143 0.93 -14.71 0.39
CA LEU A 143 -0.24 -14.46 -0.44
C LEU A 143 -1.14 -13.44 0.25
N ALA A 144 -1.49 -12.39 -0.47
CA ALA A 144 -2.35 -11.30 -0.04
C ALA A 144 -3.42 -11.02 -1.10
N GLN A 145 -4.51 -10.39 -0.69
CA GLN A 145 -5.55 -9.94 -1.62
C GLN A 145 -5.70 -8.42 -1.53
N VAL A 146 -5.74 -7.76 -2.67
CA VAL A 146 -6.17 -6.36 -2.75
C VAL A 146 -7.69 -6.34 -2.76
N THR A 147 -8.30 -5.72 -1.74
CA THR A 147 -9.75 -5.80 -1.50
C THR A 147 -10.45 -4.46 -1.62
N ALA A 148 -9.73 -3.34 -1.50
CA ALA A 148 -10.32 -2.01 -1.52
C ALA A 148 -9.33 -0.94 -2.00
N LEU A 149 -9.87 0.20 -2.37
CA LEU A 149 -9.16 1.45 -2.57
C LEU A 149 -9.49 2.40 -1.42
N GLU A 150 -8.47 2.99 -0.80
CA GLU A 150 -8.64 4.08 0.17
C GLU A 150 -7.95 5.36 -0.29
N LEU A 151 -8.58 6.50 0.00
CA LEU A 151 -7.98 7.81 -0.16
C LEU A 151 -7.66 8.39 1.21
N GLY A 152 -6.41 8.77 1.39
CA GLY A 152 -5.94 9.48 2.58
C GLY A 152 -5.28 10.80 2.22
N ARG A 153 -5.38 11.76 3.14
CA ARG A 153 -4.62 13.01 3.12
C ARG A 153 -3.43 12.89 4.05
N PHE A 154 -2.31 13.47 3.66
CA PHE A 154 -1.05 13.53 4.42
C PHE A 154 -0.49 14.96 4.39
N PHE A 155 0.23 15.48 5.36
CA PHE A 155 0.32 15.14 6.77
C PHE A 155 -0.48 16.15 7.60
N PRO A 156 -1.16 15.80 8.70
CA PRO A 156 -1.26 14.47 9.31
C PRO A 156 -2.13 13.53 8.48
N ALA A 157 -1.99 12.22 8.72
CA ALA A 157 -2.81 11.23 8.04
C ALA A 157 -4.28 11.39 8.43
N GLN A 158 -5.14 11.51 7.43
CA GLN A 158 -6.60 11.61 7.59
C GLN A 158 -7.26 10.73 6.55
N PHE A 159 -8.16 9.87 7.00
CA PHE A 159 -9.03 9.08 6.14
C PHE A 159 -10.04 9.99 5.42
N ILE A 160 -10.23 9.77 4.12
CA ILE A 160 -11.22 10.51 3.31
C ILE A 160 -12.33 9.57 2.85
N ALA A 161 -11.99 8.48 2.14
CA ALA A 161 -12.97 7.56 1.59
C ALA A 161 -12.39 6.17 1.36
N ARG A 162 -13.27 5.16 1.35
CA ARG A 162 -12.96 3.78 0.97
C ARG A 162 -14.01 3.27 -0.02
N TYR A 163 -13.55 2.54 -1.02
CA TYR A 163 -14.37 1.81 -1.98
C TYR A 163 -13.87 0.36 -2.06
N ASP A 164 -14.72 -0.58 -1.66
CA ASP A 164 -14.40 -2.00 -1.76
C ASP A 164 -14.48 -2.44 -3.23
N LEU A 165 -13.55 -3.30 -3.63
CA LEU A 165 -13.56 -3.96 -4.94
C LEU A 165 -14.64 -5.04 -4.95
N GLN A 166 -15.12 -5.40 -6.14
CA GLN A 166 -16.11 -6.47 -6.28
C GLN A 166 -15.54 -7.81 -5.78
N PRO A 167 -16.35 -8.68 -5.15
CA PRO A 167 -15.91 -10.04 -4.82
C PRO A 167 -15.48 -10.83 -6.06
N GLU A 168 -14.56 -11.77 -5.88
CA GLU A 168 -14.04 -12.60 -6.99
C GLU A 168 -15.12 -13.41 -7.71
N ASP A 169 -16.17 -13.86 -6.99
CA ASP A 169 -17.26 -14.70 -7.51
C ASP A 169 -18.30 -13.97 -8.39
N SER A 170 -18.23 -12.65 -8.50
CA SER A 170 -19.25 -11.87 -9.25
C SER A 170 -19.16 -11.99 -10.78
N ARG A 171 -18.12 -12.64 -11.32
CA ARG A 171 -17.94 -12.79 -12.78
C ARG A 171 -18.51 -14.10 -13.39
N GLU A 172 -18.85 -15.11 -12.60
CA GLU A 172 -19.47 -16.33 -13.10
C GLU A 172 -20.98 -16.22 -13.30
N ALA A 173 -21.65 -15.32 -12.57
CA ALA A 173 -23.10 -15.15 -12.66
C ALA A 173 -23.60 -14.46 -13.93
N ASP A 174 -22.73 -13.78 -14.68
CA ASP A 174 -23.12 -13.00 -15.89
C ASP A 174 -22.80 -13.74 -17.21
N ARG A 175 -22.45 -15.03 -17.14
CA ARG A 175 -22.13 -15.89 -18.31
C ARG A 175 -23.14 -17.01 -18.58
N THR A 176 -24.34 -16.94 -18.00
CA THR A 176 -25.43 -17.87 -18.29
C THR A 176 -26.59 -17.21 -19.03
#